data_66b5d2be4b53bd5436eebd6b6a277bce
#
_entry.id   66b5d2be4b53bd5436eebd6b6a277bce
#
_cell.length_a   1.000
_cell.length_b   1.000
_cell.length_c   1.000
_cell.angle_alpha   90.00
_cell.angle_beta   90.00
_cell.angle_gamma   90.00
#
_symmetry.space_group_name_H-M   'P 1'
#
loop_
_entity.id
_entity.type
_entity.pdbx_description
1 polymer ?
#
loop_
_entity_poly.entity_id
_entity_poly.type
_entity_poly.pdbx_seq_one_letter_code
_entity_poly.pdbx_strand_id
1 'polypeptide(L)'
;RSDVSCILSSRVNWGGWRITRRQDFAFLAIVDARLMLTVPPEYTAYQGFDALFHSIEGYISTARTAPAQMVEIAAIGNIAQYLPIAVKDGDNLDAREKVAFANTMSGYSMELGSCTSEHSLEHALSGNHPDLPHGAGLIMISLAYFKHFIDKHVCDEKFMEMAIALGAKQIKGPYDFLQALE
;
A
#
# COMPACT_ATOMS: atom_id res chain seq x y z
N ARG A 1 7.79 2.50 13.62
CA ARG A 1 9.09 2.47 12.90
C ARG A 1 9.47 1.07 12.42
N SER A 2 8.48 0.25 12.09
CA SER A 2 8.64 -1.14 11.66
C SER A 2 8.41 -1.34 10.17
N ASP A 3 8.22 -0.28 9.43
CA ASP A 3 8.05 -0.34 7.99
C ASP A 3 9.41 -0.24 7.30
N VAL A 4 9.99 -1.39 6.97
CA VAL A 4 11.29 -1.47 6.31
C VAL A 4 11.22 -0.88 4.90
N SER A 5 10.07 -0.98 4.23
CA SER A 5 9.87 -0.40 2.91
C SER A 5 9.80 1.12 2.96
N CYS A 6 9.12 1.67 3.96
CA CYS A 6 8.99 3.11 4.16
C CYS A 6 10.31 3.76 4.62
N ILE A 7 11.12 3.07 5.44
CA ILE A 7 12.43 3.58 5.88
C ILE A 7 13.41 3.71 4.70
N LEU A 8 13.37 2.80 3.74
CA LEU A 8 14.22 2.87 2.55
C LEU A 8 13.79 3.97 1.59
N SER A 9 12.48 4.25 1.47
CA SER A 9 11.98 5.30 0.59
C SER A 9 12.12 6.71 1.17
N SER A 10 11.88 6.91 2.47
CA SER A 10 11.83 8.25 3.07
C SER A 10 13.21 8.87 3.36
N ARG A 11 14.26 8.08 3.54
CA ARG A 11 15.61 8.60 3.84
C ARG A 11 16.50 8.86 2.62
N VAL A 12 16.13 8.36 1.45
CA VAL A 12 16.97 8.45 0.24
C VAL A 12 16.47 9.49 -0.76
N ASN A 13 15.31 10.09 -0.55
CA ASN A 13 14.70 11.05 -1.49
C ASN A 13 15.12 12.52 -1.32
N TRP A 14 16.25 12.78 -0.69
CA TRP A 14 16.85 14.11 -0.80
C TRP A 14 17.49 14.27 -2.19
N GLY A 15 16.75 14.84 -3.12
CA GLY A 15 17.28 15.21 -4.43
C GLY A 15 16.86 14.32 -5.63
N GLY A 16 15.82 13.53 -5.53
CA GLY A 16 15.21 12.85 -6.69
C GLY A 16 16.00 11.64 -7.24
N TRP A 17 16.95 11.09 -6.49
CA TRP A 17 17.72 9.92 -6.89
C TRP A 17 17.40 8.72 -5.99
N ARG A 18 16.73 7.74 -6.54
CA ARG A 18 16.54 6.45 -5.89
C ARG A 18 17.81 5.61 -6.05
N ILE A 19 18.61 5.48 -5.01
CA ILE A 19 19.75 4.57 -4.98
C ILE A 19 19.29 3.31 -4.22
N THR A 20 18.85 2.31 -4.95
CA THR A 20 18.64 0.96 -4.39
C THR A 20 19.91 0.14 -4.63
N ARG A 21 20.67 -0.10 -3.58
CA ARG A 21 21.80 -1.05 -3.61
C ARG A 21 21.38 -2.30 -2.83
N ARG A 22 21.81 -3.48 -3.29
CA ARG A 22 21.65 -4.74 -2.53
C ARG A 22 22.16 -4.64 -1.08
N GLN A 23 23.11 -3.74 -0.84
CA GLN A 23 23.71 -3.48 0.47
C GLN A 23 22.80 -2.69 1.42
N ASP A 24 21.73 -2.09 0.93
CA ASP A 24 20.80 -1.29 1.72
C ASP A 24 19.69 -2.16 2.35
N PHE A 25 19.57 -3.42 1.93
CA PHE A 25 18.60 -4.37 2.50
C PHE A 25 19.08 -4.90 3.85
N ALA A 26 18.15 -5.03 4.78
CA ALA A 26 18.44 -5.67 6.06
C ALA A 26 18.84 -7.14 5.85
N PHE A 27 19.94 -7.58 6.50
CA PHE A 27 20.34 -8.98 6.50
C PHE A 27 19.28 -9.89 7.13
N LEU A 28 18.58 -9.37 8.14
CA LEU A 28 17.49 -10.03 8.85
C LEU A 28 16.46 -8.99 9.22
N ALA A 29 15.21 -9.23 8.88
CA ALA A 29 14.06 -8.44 9.32
C ALA A 29 13.16 -9.30 10.21
N ILE A 30 12.84 -8.80 11.40
CA ILE A 30 11.92 -9.45 12.33
C ILE A 30 10.62 -8.64 12.35
N VAL A 31 9.52 -9.28 11.97
CA VAL A 31 8.16 -8.71 12.02
C VAL A 31 7.43 -9.31 13.20
N ASP A 32 7.26 -8.53 14.26
CA ASP A 32 6.53 -8.94 15.45
C ASP A 32 5.37 -7.98 15.69
N ALA A 33 4.15 -8.45 15.43
CA ALA A 33 2.93 -7.64 15.55
C ALA A 33 2.68 -7.13 16.98
N ARG A 34 3.25 -7.77 18.01
CA ARG A 34 3.15 -7.31 19.40
C ARG A 34 3.80 -5.94 19.60
N LEU A 35 4.83 -5.62 18.83
CA LEU A 35 5.47 -4.30 18.84
C LEU A 35 4.60 -3.20 18.22
N MET A 36 3.51 -3.59 17.55
CA MET A 36 2.58 -2.67 16.87
C MET A 36 1.33 -2.37 17.72
N LEU A 37 1.13 -3.04 18.85
CA LEU A 37 -0.05 -2.85 19.71
C LEU A 37 -0.17 -1.41 20.25
N THR A 38 0.95 -0.70 20.41
CA THR A 38 0.99 0.67 20.90
C THR A 38 0.86 1.73 19.79
N VAL A 39 0.74 1.32 18.52
CA VAL A 39 0.57 2.26 17.41
C VAL A 39 -0.84 2.85 17.44
N PRO A 40 -0.99 4.19 17.51
CA PRO A 40 -2.28 4.84 17.54
C PRO A 40 -3.15 4.49 16.32
N PRO A 41 -4.50 4.51 16.45
CA PRO A 41 -5.41 4.15 15.36
C PRO A 41 -5.16 4.92 14.06
N GLU A 42 -4.90 6.21 14.16
CA GLU A 42 -4.61 7.07 13.02
C GLU A 42 -3.38 6.59 12.23
N TYR A 43 -2.26 6.36 12.93
CA TYR A 43 -1.05 5.85 12.30
C TYR A 43 -1.19 4.41 11.82
N THR A 44 -2.01 3.61 12.50
CA THR A 44 -2.37 2.26 12.02
C THR A 44 -3.07 2.35 10.66
N ALA A 45 -4.02 3.29 10.52
CA ALA A 45 -4.70 3.54 9.24
C ALA A 45 -3.71 4.00 8.16
N TYR A 46 -2.87 5.01 8.44
CA TYR A 46 -1.92 5.52 7.46
C TYR A 46 -0.94 4.44 6.96
N GLN A 47 -0.39 3.63 7.87
CA GLN A 47 0.51 2.53 7.50
C GLN A 47 -0.20 1.43 6.70
N GLY A 48 -1.44 1.13 7.06
CA GLY A 48 -2.24 0.14 6.34
C GLY A 48 -2.61 0.59 4.92
N PHE A 49 -2.99 1.85 4.76
CA PHE A 49 -3.27 2.42 3.44
C PHE A 49 -2.01 2.55 2.59
N ASP A 50 -0.85 2.90 3.17
CA ASP A 50 0.43 2.90 2.48
C ASP A 50 0.74 1.52 1.87
N ALA A 51 0.64 0.47 2.69
CA ALA A 51 0.80 -0.92 2.22
C ALA A 51 -0.23 -1.30 1.15
N LEU A 52 -1.47 -0.85 1.28
CA LEU A 52 -2.53 -1.06 0.30
C LEU A 52 -2.17 -0.45 -1.05
N PHE A 53 -1.75 0.82 -1.06
CA PHE A 53 -1.41 1.53 -2.29
C PHE A 53 -0.15 0.98 -2.94
N HIS A 54 0.85 0.55 -2.20
CA HIS A 54 1.98 -0.20 -2.75
C HIS A 54 1.52 -1.44 -3.53
N SER A 55 0.59 -2.21 -2.97
CA SER A 55 0.05 -3.40 -3.63
C SER A 55 -0.82 -3.06 -4.84
N ILE A 56 -1.64 -2.01 -4.76
CA ILE A 56 -2.50 -1.56 -5.87
C ILE A 56 -1.63 -1.05 -7.03
N GLU A 57 -0.67 -0.18 -6.75
CA GLU A 57 0.24 0.34 -7.78
C GLU A 57 1.08 -0.77 -8.42
N GLY A 58 1.61 -1.70 -7.62
CA GLY A 58 2.32 -2.86 -8.14
C GLY A 58 1.47 -3.68 -9.08
N TYR A 59 0.21 -3.96 -8.68
CA TYR A 59 -0.73 -4.78 -9.44
C TYR A 59 -1.07 -4.20 -10.81
N ILE A 60 -1.15 -2.89 -10.95
CA ILE A 60 -1.40 -2.20 -12.23
C ILE A 60 -0.11 -1.83 -12.98
N SER A 61 1.05 -1.96 -12.35
CA SER A 61 2.35 -1.60 -12.96
C SER A 61 2.64 -2.41 -14.22
N THR A 62 3.26 -1.79 -15.21
CA THR A 62 3.78 -2.48 -16.40
C THR A 62 5.04 -3.32 -16.11
N ALA A 63 5.73 -3.03 -15.01
CA ALA A 63 6.92 -3.77 -14.56
C ALA A 63 6.58 -4.99 -13.71
N ARG A 64 5.29 -5.29 -13.46
CA ARG A 64 4.83 -6.40 -12.65
C ARG A 64 5.30 -7.76 -13.15
N THR A 65 5.52 -8.66 -12.21
CA THR A 65 5.77 -10.07 -12.49
C THR A 65 4.62 -10.93 -11.99
N ALA A 66 4.46 -12.15 -12.52
CA ALA A 66 3.40 -13.05 -12.03
C ALA A 66 3.51 -13.35 -10.51
N PRO A 67 4.71 -13.61 -9.94
CA PRO A 67 4.83 -13.74 -8.49
C PRO A 67 4.42 -12.48 -7.72
N ALA A 68 4.74 -11.28 -8.21
CA ALA A 68 4.31 -10.03 -7.59
C ALA A 68 2.79 -9.94 -7.53
N GLN A 69 2.09 -10.20 -8.64
CA GLN A 69 0.63 -10.14 -8.70
C GLN A 69 -0.06 -11.07 -7.70
N MET A 70 0.51 -12.26 -7.45
CA MET A 70 -0.04 -13.20 -6.46
C MET A 70 0.02 -12.65 -5.03
N VAL A 71 1.11 -11.98 -4.67
CA VAL A 71 1.26 -11.41 -3.33
C VAL A 71 0.50 -10.10 -3.19
N GLU A 72 0.41 -9.30 -4.23
CA GLU A 72 -0.30 -8.02 -4.26
C GLU A 72 -1.80 -8.19 -4.02
N ILE A 73 -2.45 -9.08 -4.77
CA ILE A 73 -3.89 -9.30 -4.62
C ILE A 73 -4.23 -9.91 -3.25
N ALA A 74 -3.36 -10.77 -2.72
CA ALA A 74 -3.51 -11.32 -1.38
C ALA A 74 -3.32 -10.24 -0.30
N ALA A 75 -2.36 -9.33 -0.46
CA ALA A 75 -2.14 -8.22 0.46
C ALA A 75 -3.33 -7.25 0.47
N ILE A 76 -3.86 -6.88 -0.70
CA ILE A 76 -5.07 -6.04 -0.84
C ILE A 76 -6.23 -6.64 -0.04
N GLY A 77 -6.53 -7.92 -0.24
CA GLY A 77 -7.62 -8.60 0.47
C GLY A 77 -7.41 -8.66 1.98
N ASN A 78 -6.19 -8.95 2.45
CA ASN A 78 -5.89 -8.96 3.89
C ASN A 78 -6.03 -7.57 4.50
N ILE A 79 -5.53 -6.53 3.85
CA ILE A 79 -5.64 -5.15 4.37
C ILE A 79 -7.09 -4.74 4.43
N ALA A 80 -7.87 -4.97 3.37
CA ALA A 80 -9.29 -4.64 3.34
C ALA A 80 -10.07 -5.31 4.48
N GLN A 81 -9.75 -6.57 4.80
CA GLN A 81 -10.43 -7.32 5.84
C GLN A 81 -10.00 -6.91 7.26
N TYR A 82 -8.72 -6.75 7.49
CA TYR A 82 -8.16 -6.68 8.85
C TYR A 82 -7.75 -5.27 9.29
N LEU A 83 -7.47 -4.35 8.36
CA LEU A 83 -7.12 -2.98 8.73
C LEU A 83 -8.24 -2.26 9.51
N PRO A 84 -9.52 -2.33 9.10
CA PRO A 84 -10.59 -1.70 9.88
C PRO A 84 -10.70 -2.27 11.31
N ILE A 85 -10.41 -3.56 11.48
CA ILE A 85 -10.41 -4.22 12.79
C ILE A 85 -9.25 -3.69 13.63
N ALA A 86 -8.02 -3.67 13.08
CA ALA A 86 -6.84 -3.19 13.78
C ALA A 86 -6.91 -1.69 14.14
N VAL A 87 -7.56 -0.88 13.31
CA VAL A 87 -7.80 0.55 13.59
C VAL A 87 -8.80 0.72 14.73
N LYS A 88 -9.88 -0.06 14.73
CA LYS A 88 -10.94 0.02 15.75
C LYS A 88 -10.53 -0.56 17.09
N ASP A 89 -9.79 -1.65 17.07
CA ASP A 89 -9.30 -2.40 18.22
C ASP A 89 -7.80 -2.64 18.05
N GLY A 90 -7.00 -1.70 18.56
CA GLY A 90 -5.54 -1.72 18.46
C GLY A 90 -4.87 -2.86 19.20
N ASP A 91 -5.56 -3.46 20.18
CA ASP A 91 -5.07 -4.59 20.98
C ASP A 91 -5.39 -5.95 20.34
N ASN A 92 -6.11 -5.95 19.24
CA ASN A 92 -6.43 -7.17 18.48
C ASN A 92 -5.19 -7.72 17.78
N LEU A 93 -4.49 -8.62 18.43
CA LEU A 93 -3.23 -9.17 17.94
C LEU A 93 -3.39 -9.91 16.60
N ASP A 94 -4.47 -10.67 16.41
CA ASP A 94 -4.71 -11.38 15.15
C ASP A 94 -4.83 -10.38 13.97
N ALA A 95 -5.62 -9.32 14.14
CA ALA A 95 -5.73 -8.28 13.12
C ALA A 95 -4.38 -7.57 12.86
N ARG A 96 -3.61 -7.28 13.92
CA ARG A 96 -2.26 -6.72 13.79
C ARG A 96 -1.31 -7.64 13.03
N GLU A 97 -1.33 -8.95 13.30
CA GLU A 97 -0.52 -9.94 12.58
C GLU A 97 -0.88 -10.00 11.09
N LYS A 98 -2.17 -9.98 10.76
CA LYS A 98 -2.64 -10.00 9.37
C LYS A 98 -2.24 -8.75 8.61
N VAL A 99 -2.38 -7.56 9.23
CA VAL A 99 -1.96 -6.29 8.62
C VAL A 99 -0.43 -6.25 8.48
N ALA A 100 0.33 -6.67 9.49
CA ALA A 100 1.79 -6.72 9.43
C ALA A 100 2.30 -7.69 8.34
N PHE A 101 1.64 -8.84 8.20
CA PHE A 101 1.94 -9.79 7.13
C PHE A 101 1.65 -9.17 5.76
N ALA A 102 0.48 -8.55 5.56
CA ALA A 102 0.12 -7.91 4.31
C ALA A 102 1.09 -6.76 3.96
N ASN A 103 1.49 -5.95 4.94
CA ASN A 103 2.52 -4.91 4.77
C ASN A 103 3.85 -5.51 4.30
N THR A 104 4.27 -6.64 4.88
CA THR A 104 5.48 -7.35 4.43
C THR A 104 5.35 -7.82 2.99
N MET A 105 4.19 -8.35 2.60
CA MET A 105 3.93 -8.77 1.21
C MET A 105 3.96 -7.58 0.25
N SER A 106 3.43 -6.43 0.65
CA SER A 106 3.52 -5.19 -0.13
C SER A 106 4.98 -4.76 -0.36
N GLY A 107 5.84 -4.95 0.63
CA GLY A 107 7.28 -4.74 0.49
C GLY A 107 7.94 -5.67 -0.55
N TYR A 108 7.55 -6.94 -0.57
CA TYR A 108 8.00 -7.88 -1.62
C TYR A 108 7.49 -7.49 -3.01
N SER A 109 6.28 -6.97 -3.12
CA SER A 109 5.74 -6.45 -4.37
C SER A 109 6.64 -5.38 -4.98
N MET A 110 7.12 -4.45 -4.17
CA MET A 110 8.03 -3.39 -4.63
C MET A 110 9.35 -3.91 -5.19
N GLU A 111 9.87 -5.02 -4.64
CA GLU A 111 11.11 -5.64 -5.12
C GLU A 111 10.89 -6.48 -6.38
N LEU A 112 9.76 -7.17 -6.49
CA LEU A 112 9.41 -8.04 -7.61
C LEU A 112 8.78 -7.32 -8.80
N GLY A 113 8.39 -6.07 -8.62
CA GLY A 113 7.73 -5.23 -9.59
C GLY A 113 8.18 -3.78 -9.44
N SER A 114 7.25 -2.87 -9.50
CA SER A 114 7.47 -1.43 -9.25
C SER A 114 6.13 -0.78 -9.00
N CYS A 115 6.11 0.26 -8.16
CA CYS A 115 4.97 1.16 -8.10
C CYS A 115 4.78 1.92 -9.42
N THR A 116 3.60 2.45 -9.62
CA THR A 116 3.33 3.44 -10.67
C THR A 116 3.74 4.83 -10.18
N SER A 117 2.90 5.84 -10.22
CA SER A 117 3.31 7.22 -9.91
C SER A 117 2.61 7.86 -8.71
N GLU A 118 1.69 7.15 -8.03
CA GLU A 118 0.96 7.70 -6.87
C GLU A 118 1.93 8.10 -5.75
N HIS A 119 2.80 7.17 -5.35
CA HIS A 119 3.82 7.43 -4.34
C HIS A 119 4.78 8.56 -4.75
N SER A 120 5.11 8.67 -6.03
CA SER A 120 5.98 9.77 -6.51
C SER A 120 5.29 11.12 -6.42
N LEU A 121 3.98 11.18 -6.69
CA LEU A 121 3.17 12.39 -6.52
C LEU A 121 3.05 12.77 -5.05
N GLU A 122 2.81 11.78 -4.18
CA GLU A 122 2.74 12.01 -2.74
C GLU A 122 4.08 12.48 -2.17
N HIS A 123 5.21 11.92 -2.59
CA HIS A 123 6.53 12.39 -2.16
C HIS A 123 6.77 13.86 -2.52
N ALA A 124 6.28 14.31 -3.68
CA ALA A 124 6.35 15.72 -4.06
C ALA A 124 5.44 16.57 -3.16
N LEU A 125 4.28 16.05 -2.76
CA LEU A 125 3.36 16.71 -1.85
C LEU A 125 3.97 16.85 -0.45
N SER A 126 4.42 15.75 0.16
CA SER A 126 5.07 15.73 1.48
C SER A 126 6.37 16.54 1.52
N GLY A 127 7.12 16.56 0.41
CA GLY A 127 8.33 17.39 0.28
C GLY A 127 8.07 18.88 0.43
N ASN A 128 6.86 19.35 0.08
CA ASN A 128 6.42 20.74 0.25
C ASN A 128 5.59 20.94 1.53
N HIS A 129 5.10 19.88 2.13
CA HIS A 129 4.27 19.88 3.35
C HIS A 129 4.82 18.88 4.37
N PRO A 130 5.93 19.21 5.08
CA PRO A 130 6.65 18.28 5.93
C PRO A 130 5.84 17.75 7.13
N ASP A 131 4.76 18.43 7.50
CA ASP A 131 3.85 18.02 8.59
C ASP A 131 2.77 17.04 8.11
N LEU A 132 2.67 16.78 6.79
CA LEU A 132 1.72 15.84 6.23
C LEU A 132 2.26 14.41 6.37
N PRO A 133 1.58 13.52 7.12
CA PRO A 133 1.96 12.10 7.18
C PRO A 133 1.82 11.46 5.80
N HIS A 134 2.82 10.66 5.41
CA HIS A 134 2.90 10.04 4.08
C HIS A 134 1.61 9.29 3.70
N GLY A 135 1.13 8.38 4.56
CA GLY A 135 -0.11 7.65 4.30
C GLY A 135 -1.36 8.53 4.19
N ALA A 136 -1.39 9.66 4.91
CA ALA A 136 -2.47 10.64 4.76
C ALA A 136 -2.42 11.32 3.38
N GLY A 137 -1.22 11.67 2.92
CA GLY A 137 -1.03 12.24 1.57
C GLY A 137 -1.49 11.28 0.47
N LEU A 138 -1.15 10.00 0.58
CA LEU A 138 -1.62 8.97 -0.35
C LEU A 138 -3.15 8.87 -0.36
N ILE A 139 -3.80 8.78 0.80
CA ILE A 139 -5.27 8.73 0.92
C ILE A 139 -5.91 9.95 0.22
N MET A 140 -5.34 11.14 0.39
CA MET A 140 -5.88 12.37 -0.20
C MET A 140 -5.91 12.36 -1.73
N ILE A 141 -4.94 11.72 -2.38
CA ILE A 141 -4.81 11.76 -3.85
C ILE A 141 -5.35 10.50 -4.53
N SER A 142 -5.48 9.37 -3.82
CA SER A 142 -5.71 8.04 -4.37
C SER A 142 -6.96 7.94 -5.26
N LEU A 143 -8.11 8.41 -4.79
CA LEU A 143 -9.35 8.30 -5.57
C LEU A 143 -9.27 9.04 -6.91
N ALA A 144 -8.73 10.26 -6.90
CA ALA A 144 -8.54 11.04 -8.13
C ALA A 144 -7.48 10.39 -9.04
N TYR A 145 -6.43 9.85 -8.46
CA TYR A 145 -5.35 9.18 -9.17
C TYR A 145 -5.86 7.94 -9.90
N PHE A 146 -6.49 7.00 -9.20
CA PHE A 146 -6.99 5.77 -9.82
C PHE A 146 -8.15 6.03 -10.78
N LYS A 147 -9.01 7.01 -10.46
CA LYS A 147 -10.06 7.44 -11.37
C LYS A 147 -9.52 7.84 -12.74
N HIS A 148 -8.36 8.50 -12.79
CA HIS A 148 -7.74 8.89 -14.05
C HIS A 148 -7.45 7.67 -14.95
N PHE A 149 -6.94 6.57 -14.39
CA PHE A 149 -6.69 5.33 -15.17
C PHE A 149 -7.99 4.67 -15.62
N ILE A 150 -9.00 4.63 -14.76
CA ILE A 150 -10.33 4.07 -15.06
C ILE A 150 -10.99 4.86 -16.18
N ASP A 151 -10.97 6.19 -16.13
CA ASP A 151 -11.54 7.06 -17.17
C ASP A 151 -10.86 6.87 -18.54
N LYS A 152 -9.62 6.40 -18.56
CA LYS A 152 -8.85 6.10 -19.78
C LYS A 152 -8.91 4.63 -20.18
N HIS A 153 -9.66 3.82 -19.48
CA HIS A 153 -9.77 2.38 -19.73
C HIS A 153 -8.42 1.67 -19.75
N VAL A 154 -7.52 2.09 -18.88
CA VAL A 154 -6.23 1.45 -18.70
C VAL A 154 -6.37 0.37 -17.64
N CYS A 155 -6.23 -0.90 -18.01
CA CYS A 155 -6.27 -2.07 -17.13
C CYS A 155 -7.59 -2.27 -16.33
N ASP A 156 -8.75 -2.06 -16.97
CA ASP A 156 -10.09 -2.19 -16.36
C ASP A 156 -10.28 -3.53 -15.62
N GLU A 157 -9.81 -4.64 -16.22
CA GLU A 157 -9.90 -5.98 -15.62
C GLU A 157 -9.22 -6.02 -14.24
N LYS A 158 -8.06 -5.38 -14.11
CA LYS A 158 -7.33 -5.35 -12.83
C LYS A 158 -8.05 -4.54 -11.76
N PHE A 159 -8.68 -3.43 -12.13
CA PHE A 159 -9.51 -2.68 -11.20
C PHE A 159 -10.71 -3.50 -10.72
N MET A 160 -11.33 -4.29 -11.59
CA MET A 160 -12.41 -5.19 -11.20
C MET A 160 -11.92 -6.33 -10.29
N GLU A 161 -10.75 -6.91 -10.56
CA GLU A 161 -10.12 -7.92 -9.69
C GLU A 161 -9.80 -7.36 -8.29
N MET A 162 -9.24 -6.15 -8.23
CA MET A 162 -8.95 -5.47 -6.96
C MET A 162 -10.23 -5.08 -6.21
N ALA A 163 -11.30 -4.69 -6.90
CA ALA A 163 -12.60 -4.44 -6.27
C ALA A 163 -13.13 -5.69 -5.55
N ILE A 164 -12.97 -6.87 -6.17
CA ILE A 164 -13.32 -8.15 -5.52
C ILE A 164 -12.46 -8.39 -4.28
N ALA A 165 -11.15 -8.16 -4.39
CA ALA A 165 -10.23 -8.31 -3.26
C ALA A 165 -10.55 -7.35 -2.10
N LEU A 166 -11.00 -6.13 -2.40
CA LEU A 166 -11.47 -5.15 -1.43
C LEU A 166 -12.83 -5.52 -0.80
N GLY A 167 -13.50 -6.57 -1.30
CA GLY A 167 -14.75 -7.08 -0.73
C GLY A 167 -16.02 -6.72 -1.49
N ALA A 168 -15.92 -6.15 -2.69
CA ALA A 168 -17.09 -5.89 -3.52
C ALA A 168 -17.80 -7.20 -3.92
N LYS A 169 -19.10 -7.29 -3.65
CA LYS A 169 -19.91 -8.50 -3.88
C LYS A 169 -20.42 -8.64 -5.30
N GLN A 170 -20.54 -7.54 -6.00
CA GLN A 170 -21.02 -7.49 -7.38
C GLN A 170 -20.16 -6.50 -8.16
N ILE A 171 -19.67 -6.95 -9.30
CA ILE A 171 -18.83 -6.12 -10.18
C ILE A 171 -19.62 -5.82 -11.45
N LYS A 172 -19.79 -4.53 -11.73
CA LYS A 172 -20.44 -3.99 -12.94
C LYS A 172 -19.41 -3.36 -13.87
N GLY A 173 -18.27 -2.93 -13.32
CA GLY A 173 -17.20 -2.31 -14.08
C GLY A 173 -16.06 -1.82 -13.19
N PRO A 174 -15.02 -1.17 -13.76
CA PRO A 174 -13.84 -0.75 -13.03
C PRO A 174 -14.10 0.32 -11.96
N TYR A 175 -15.19 1.07 -12.07
CA TYR A 175 -15.60 2.06 -11.06
C TYR A 175 -15.99 1.44 -9.72
N ASP A 176 -16.36 0.15 -9.68
CA ASP A 176 -16.67 -0.55 -8.43
C ASP A 176 -15.42 -0.64 -7.51
N PHE A 177 -14.22 -0.52 -8.09
CA PHE A 177 -12.99 -0.40 -7.32
C PHE A 177 -12.96 0.89 -6.47
N LEU A 178 -13.34 2.04 -7.05
CA LEU A 178 -13.36 3.30 -6.30
C LEU A 178 -14.39 3.24 -5.17
N GLN A 179 -15.55 2.64 -5.42
CA GLN A 179 -16.59 2.47 -4.40
C GLN A 179 -16.15 1.53 -3.27
N ALA A 180 -15.33 0.52 -3.59
CA ALA A 180 -14.80 -0.41 -2.60
C ALA A 180 -13.62 0.18 -1.81
N LEU A 181 -12.93 1.19 -2.37
CA LEU A 181 -11.82 1.88 -1.74
C LEU A 181 -12.28 2.99 -0.79
N GLU A 182 -13.46 3.61 -1.04
CA GLU A 182 -14.11 4.58 -0.15
C GLU A 182 -14.59 3.97 1.18
#